data_25b2c97c8876fb811975cc66ff8c805b
#
_entry.id   25b2c97c8876fb811975cc66ff8c805b
#
_cell.length_a   1.000
_cell.length_b   1.000
_cell.length_c   1.000
_cell.angle_alpha   90.00
_cell.angle_beta   90.00
_cell.angle_gamma   90.00
#
_symmetry.space_group_name_H-M   'P 1'
#
loop_
_entity.id
_entity.type
_entity.pdbx_description
1 polymer ?
#
loop_
_entity_poly.entity_id
_entity_poly.type
_entity_poly.pdbx_seq_one_letter_code
_entity_poly.pdbx_strand_id
1 'polypeptide(L)'
;MPYAATDRQEFVKRSNLRTDSRILDFGGTLPDELPFAIIGIMKPRPQKNAIVIRPALFPFKNSVFNEVVSYHYLDLVSPEMLAYVFPEIARVLKSGSSFSFMITMWSPQNEQQRSCLLFNEVLKSTGALYSHDIEKISHQLSTSGFGDITIETVKRDIAIPADFINLHLKMLGSLVRKEKEEGGTTVKTLARKYFKHSKEHGEAMLPALQFTARKQ
;
A
#
# COMPACT_ATOMS: atom_id res chain seq x y z
N MET A 1 -7.68 1.75 -8.75
CA MET A 1 -8.45 3.02 -8.59
C MET A 1 -8.13 3.93 -9.77
N PRO A 2 -9.10 4.17 -10.70
CA PRO A 2 -8.82 4.96 -11.93
C PRO A 2 -8.34 6.38 -11.65
N TYR A 3 -8.89 7.05 -10.62
CA TYR A 3 -8.49 8.41 -10.23
C TYR A 3 -7.04 8.53 -9.72
N ALA A 4 -6.38 7.43 -9.41
CA ALA A 4 -4.98 7.39 -9.00
C ALA A 4 -4.03 6.97 -10.15
N ALA A 5 -4.46 6.99 -11.42
CA ALA A 5 -3.61 6.57 -12.54
C ALA A 5 -2.34 7.41 -12.66
N THR A 6 -2.48 8.74 -12.61
CA THR A 6 -1.34 9.65 -12.66
C THR A 6 -0.37 9.42 -11.50
N ASP A 7 -0.89 9.19 -10.29
CA ASP A 7 -0.07 8.92 -9.11
C ASP A 7 0.73 7.61 -9.24
N ARG A 8 0.13 6.54 -9.82
CA ARG A 8 0.83 5.29 -10.12
C ARG A 8 1.93 5.49 -11.17
N GLN A 9 1.64 6.25 -12.23
CA GLN A 9 2.63 6.58 -13.26
C GLN A 9 3.81 7.35 -12.66
N GLU A 10 3.55 8.35 -11.82
CA GLU A 10 4.58 9.11 -11.14
C GLU A 10 5.39 8.23 -10.16
N PHE A 11 4.75 7.30 -9.45
CA PHE A 11 5.46 6.32 -8.63
C PHE A 11 6.42 5.47 -9.47
N VAL A 12 5.97 4.91 -10.59
CA VAL A 12 6.80 4.10 -11.49
C VAL A 12 7.97 4.91 -12.03
N LYS A 13 7.73 6.16 -12.46
CA LYS A 13 8.76 7.08 -12.94
C LYS A 13 9.81 7.37 -11.88
N ARG A 14 9.41 7.69 -10.65
CA ARG A 14 10.33 7.93 -9.52
C ARG A 14 11.10 6.68 -9.11
N SER A 15 10.52 5.50 -9.27
CA SER A 15 11.20 4.23 -9.00
C SER A 15 12.36 3.96 -9.97
N ASN A 16 12.50 4.75 -11.05
CA ASN A 16 13.59 4.69 -12.03
C ASN A 16 13.85 3.26 -12.54
N LEU A 17 12.77 2.55 -12.89
CA LEU A 17 12.83 1.15 -13.31
C LEU A 17 13.47 1.02 -14.69
N ARG A 18 14.31 0.01 -14.86
CA ARG A 18 14.96 -0.28 -16.14
C ARG A 18 14.02 -1.11 -17.02
N THR A 19 13.88 -0.74 -18.28
CA THR A 19 12.93 -1.35 -19.24
C THR A 19 13.24 -2.83 -19.56
N ASP A 20 14.48 -3.24 -19.39
CA ASP A 20 14.97 -4.63 -19.61
C ASP A 20 15.00 -5.47 -18.33
N SER A 21 14.47 -4.93 -17.24
CA SER A 21 14.54 -5.57 -15.91
C SER A 21 13.44 -6.60 -15.70
N ARG A 22 13.79 -7.67 -14.99
CA ARG A 22 12.79 -8.58 -14.43
C ARG A 22 12.22 -7.95 -13.15
N ILE A 23 10.96 -7.52 -13.19
CA ILE A 23 10.27 -6.78 -12.14
C ILE A 23 9.26 -7.68 -11.43
N LEU A 24 9.21 -7.61 -10.10
CA LEU A 24 8.12 -8.14 -9.28
C LEU A 24 7.24 -6.97 -8.81
N ASP A 25 5.98 -6.91 -9.24
CA ASP A 25 4.94 -6.05 -8.65
C ASP A 25 4.34 -6.79 -7.43
N PHE A 26 4.84 -6.46 -6.25
CA PHE A 26 4.36 -7.01 -5.00
C PHE A 26 3.06 -6.32 -4.59
N GLY A 27 1.96 -7.03 -4.78
CA GLY A 27 0.59 -6.55 -4.56
C GLY A 27 -0.24 -6.47 -5.84
N GLY A 28 0.39 -6.44 -7.02
CA GLY A 28 -0.30 -6.37 -8.31
C GLY A 28 -1.17 -5.12 -8.43
N THR A 29 -0.65 -3.99 -8.03
CA THR A 29 -1.38 -2.71 -8.03
C THR A 29 -1.02 -1.82 -9.21
N LEU A 30 -0.07 -2.27 -10.05
CA LEU A 30 0.49 -1.56 -11.21
C LEU A 30 0.30 -2.32 -12.55
N PRO A 31 -0.84 -3.01 -12.81
CA PRO A 31 -0.96 -3.87 -13.99
C PRO A 31 -0.95 -3.10 -15.31
N ASP A 32 -1.42 -1.86 -15.31
CA ASP A 32 -1.47 -1.00 -16.50
C ASP A 32 -0.14 -0.30 -16.72
N GLU A 33 0.54 0.08 -15.66
CA GLU A 33 1.84 0.76 -15.68
C GLU A 33 3.01 -0.22 -15.93
N LEU A 34 2.87 -1.47 -15.49
CA LEU A 34 3.90 -2.52 -15.60
C LEU A 34 3.31 -3.84 -16.14
N PRO A 35 2.79 -3.87 -17.38
CA PRO A 35 2.09 -5.05 -17.93
C PRO A 35 2.98 -6.29 -18.10
N PHE A 36 4.30 -6.11 -18.08
CA PHE A 36 5.32 -7.17 -18.20
C PHE A 36 5.85 -7.67 -16.84
N ALA A 37 5.48 -7.02 -15.74
CA ALA A 37 5.92 -7.44 -14.41
C ALA A 37 5.28 -8.78 -14.01
N ILE A 38 6.03 -9.56 -13.21
CA ILE A 38 5.46 -10.69 -12.48
C ILE A 38 4.72 -10.13 -11.26
N ILE A 39 3.48 -10.56 -11.10
CA ILE A 39 2.61 -10.07 -10.02
C ILE A 39 2.64 -11.06 -8.87
N GLY A 40 3.05 -10.59 -7.70
CA GLY A 40 3.02 -11.36 -6.45
C GLY A 40 1.92 -10.88 -5.52
N ILE A 41 0.96 -11.75 -5.15
CA ILE A 41 -0.17 -11.41 -4.29
C ILE A 41 -0.29 -12.39 -3.12
N MET A 42 -0.58 -11.89 -1.91
CA MET A 42 -0.77 -12.76 -0.74
C MET A 42 -2.17 -13.37 -0.65
N LYS A 43 -3.18 -12.71 -1.25
CA LYS A 43 -4.56 -13.24 -1.31
C LYS A 43 -4.93 -13.51 -2.76
N PRO A 44 -5.40 -14.73 -3.10
CA PRO A 44 -5.83 -15.05 -4.46
C PRO A 44 -6.92 -14.10 -4.95
N ARG A 45 -6.74 -13.59 -6.16
CA ARG A 45 -7.74 -12.82 -6.89
C ARG A 45 -7.59 -13.08 -8.40
N PRO A 46 -8.66 -12.95 -9.21
CA PRO A 46 -8.55 -13.05 -10.65
C PRO A 46 -7.66 -11.91 -11.20
N GLN A 47 -6.43 -12.25 -11.56
CA GLN A 47 -5.49 -11.32 -12.16
C GLN A 47 -4.52 -12.08 -13.05
N LYS A 48 -4.35 -11.62 -14.30
CA LYS A 48 -3.42 -12.22 -15.26
C LYS A 48 -1.97 -12.12 -14.74
N ASN A 49 -1.18 -13.16 -14.95
CA ASN A 49 0.22 -13.25 -14.51
C ASN A 49 0.45 -13.13 -12.99
N ALA A 50 -0.59 -13.36 -12.18
CA ALA A 50 -0.46 -13.33 -10.74
C ALA A 50 -0.04 -14.68 -10.17
N ILE A 51 0.93 -14.63 -9.25
CA ILE A 51 1.42 -15.76 -8.46
C ILE A 51 1.06 -15.51 -7.00
N VAL A 52 0.44 -16.49 -6.35
CA VAL A 52 0.16 -16.42 -4.92
C VAL A 52 1.47 -16.65 -4.16
N ILE A 53 1.79 -15.72 -3.29
CA ILE A 53 2.98 -15.74 -2.44
C ILE A 53 2.59 -15.83 -0.96
N ARG A 54 3.46 -16.46 -0.16
CA ARG A 54 3.35 -16.45 1.31
C ARG A 54 4.37 -15.48 1.88
N PRO A 55 4.05 -14.72 2.93
CA PRO A 55 4.96 -13.71 3.49
C PRO A 55 6.36 -14.23 3.82
N ALA A 56 6.46 -15.43 4.38
CA ALA A 56 7.73 -16.05 4.77
C ALA A 56 8.34 -16.97 3.71
N LEU A 57 7.71 -17.09 2.52
CA LEU A 57 8.19 -17.99 1.46
C LEU A 57 7.63 -17.57 0.11
N PHE A 58 8.40 -16.81 -0.65
CA PHE A 58 8.08 -16.49 -2.03
C PHE A 58 8.48 -17.66 -2.95
N PRO A 59 7.63 -18.10 -3.90
CA PRO A 59 7.89 -19.25 -4.75
C PRO A 59 8.90 -18.94 -5.89
N PHE A 60 9.91 -18.14 -5.59
CA PHE A 60 10.95 -17.71 -6.51
C PHE A 60 12.31 -18.15 -6.00
N LYS A 61 13.23 -18.44 -6.93
CA LYS A 61 14.64 -18.67 -6.61
C LYS A 61 15.30 -17.39 -6.07
N ASN A 62 16.43 -17.55 -5.40
CA ASN A 62 17.23 -16.41 -4.94
C ASN A 62 17.73 -15.60 -6.14
N SER A 63 17.83 -14.29 -5.97
CA SER A 63 18.48 -13.39 -6.94
C SER A 63 17.88 -13.46 -8.36
N VAL A 64 16.55 -13.50 -8.47
CA VAL A 64 15.84 -13.59 -9.76
C VAL A 64 15.45 -12.23 -10.30
N PHE A 65 15.08 -11.29 -9.42
CA PHE A 65 14.56 -9.99 -9.81
C PHE A 65 15.63 -8.90 -9.78
N ASN A 66 15.52 -7.98 -10.75
CA ASN A 66 16.31 -6.76 -10.78
C ASN A 66 15.64 -5.66 -9.97
N GLU A 67 14.30 -5.69 -9.89
CA GLU A 67 13.50 -4.69 -9.22
C GLU A 67 12.32 -5.35 -8.52
N VAL A 68 11.98 -4.86 -7.33
CA VAL A 68 10.70 -5.14 -6.69
C VAL A 68 10.00 -3.81 -6.45
N VAL A 69 8.72 -3.73 -6.77
CA VAL A 69 7.90 -2.54 -6.53
C VAL A 69 6.65 -2.91 -5.75
N SER A 70 6.13 -1.95 -4.96
CA SER A 70 4.88 -2.12 -4.23
C SER A 70 4.18 -0.78 -4.05
N TYR A 71 3.07 -0.57 -4.72
CA TYR A 71 2.30 0.65 -4.62
C TYR A 71 1.13 0.45 -3.66
N HIS A 72 1.21 1.03 -2.45
CA HIS A 72 0.20 0.97 -1.38
C HIS A 72 -0.24 -0.44 -0.92
N TYR A 73 0.44 -1.50 -1.36
CA TYR A 73 0.07 -2.84 -0.91
C TYR A 73 0.57 -3.14 0.50
N LEU A 74 1.70 -2.54 0.90
CA LEU A 74 2.22 -2.71 2.26
C LEU A 74 1.28 -2.09 3.31
N ASP A 75 0.45 -1.11 2.97
CA ASP A 75 -0.60 -0.60 3.85
C ASP A 75 -1.62 -1.69 4.28
N LEU A 76 -1.70 -2.79 3.53
CA LEU A 76 -2.56 -3.95 3.82
C LEU A 76 -1.83 -5.07 4.58
N VAL A 77 -0.54 -4.90 4.85
CA VAL A 77 0.32 -5.89 5.52
C VAL A 77 0.57 -5.43 6.94
N SER A 78 0.31 -6.29 7.93
CA SER A 78 0.56 -5.91 9.32
C SER A 78 2.06 -5.68 9.60
N PRO A 79 2.42 -4.81 10.56
CA PRO A 79 3.83 -4.55 10.91
C PRO A 79 4.62 -5.81 11.26
N GLU A 80 3.98 -6.79 11.90
CA GLU A 80 4.60 -8.08 12.27
C GLU A 80 4.92 -8.92 11.03
N MET A 81 4.05 -8.85 10.02
CA MET A 81 4.25 -9.58 8.77
C MET A 81 5.35 -8.99 7.90
N LEU A 82 5.65 -7.69 8.03
CA LEU A 82 6.77 -7.06 7.31
C LEU A 82 8.12 -7.69 7.67
N ALA A 83 8.28 -8.16 8.92
CA ALA A 83 9.47 -8.87 9.38
C ALA A 83 9.74 -10.17 8.59
N TYR A 84 8.74 -10.75 7.96
CA TYR A 84 8.89 -11.92 7.07
C TYR A 84 8.95 -11.53 5.59
N VAL A 85 8.25 -10.48 5.20
CA VAL A 85 8.18 -10.02 3.81
C VAL A 85 9.51 -9.41 3.35
N PHE A 86 10.14 -8.55 4.14
CA PHE A 86 11.36 -7.86 3.71
C PHE A 86 12.55 -8.80 3.49
N PRO A 87 12.83 -9.80 4.36
CA PRO A 87 13.86 -10.80 4.06
C PRO A 87 13.60 -11.58 2.77
N GLU A 88 12.35 -11.92 2.47
CA GLU A 88 11.99 -12.63 1.24
C GLU A 88 12.16 -11.74 0.00
N ILE A 89 11.79 -10.45 0.08
CA ILE A 89 12.08 -9.49 -1.00
C ILE A 89 13.59 -9.38 -1.21
N ALA A 90 14.38 -9.27 -0.14
CA ALA A 90 15.84 -9.24 -0.24
C ALA A 90 16.39 -10.54 -0.86
N ARG A 91 15.87 -11.70 -0.47
CA ARG A 91 16.31 -12.99 -1.02
C ARG A 91 16.08 -13.10 -2.53
N VAL A 92 14.93 -12.65 -3.02
CA VAL A 92 14.59 -12.79 -4.45
C VAL A 92 15.23 -11.70 -5.32
N LEU A 93 15.66 -10.57 -4.75
CA LEU A 93 16.41 -9.53 -5.45
C LEU A 93 17.86 -9.95 -5.69
N LYS A 94 18.43 -9.54 -6.82
CA LYS A 94 19.87 -9.60 -7.08
C LYS A 94 20.62 -8.59 -6.21
N SER A 95 21.89 -8.82 -5.92
CA SER A 95 22.72 -7.81 -5.24
C SER A 95 22.80 -6.52 -6.05
N GLY A 96 22.77 -5.37 -5.39
CA GLY A 96 22.74 -4.06 -6.01
C GLY A 96 21.40 -3.64 -6.62
N SER A 97 20.39 -4.52 -6.60
CA SER A 97 19.05 -4.27 -7.11
C SER A 97 18.18 -3.50 -6.13
N SER A 98 17.11 -2.85 -6.61
CA SER A 98 16.28 -1.98 -5.78
C SER A 98 14.93 -2.55 -5.40
N PHE A 99 14.47 -2.14 -4.24
CA PHE A 99 13.09 -2.26 -3.76
C PHE A 99 12.50 -0.87 -3.58
N SER A 100 11.48 -0.53 -4.38
CA SER A 100 10.76 0.74 -4.28
C SER A 100 9.32 0.48 -3.85
N PHE A 101 8.86 1.18 -2.82
CA PHE A 101 7.47 1.05 -2.39
C PHE A 101 6.91 2.37 -1.88
N MET A 102 5.59 2.46 -1.94
CA MET A 102 4.83 3.60 -1.45
C MET A 102 3.85 3.15 -0.38
N ILE A 103 3.79 3.91 0.70
CA ILE A 103 2.84 3.75 1.80
C ILE A 103 2.14 5.06 2.11
N THR A 104 0.98 4.98 2.73
CA THR A 104 0.20 6.14 3.14
C THR A 104 0.86 6.86 4.33
N MET A 105 1.07 8.16 4.20
CA MET A 105 1.42 9.05 5.31
C MET A 105 0.14 9.49 6.02
N TRP A 106 -0.04 9.09 7.26
CA TRP A 106 -1.26 9.35 8.05
C TRP A 106 -1.28 10.76 8.66
N SER A 107 -0.92 11.76 7.84
CA SER A 107 -0.85 13.17 8.23
C SER A 107 -1.57 14.03 7.18
N PRO A 108 -2.88 14.31 7.36
CA PRO A 108 -3.66 15.11 6.43
C PRO A 108 -3.17 16.56 6.40
N GLN A 109 -3.16 17.19 5.22
CA GLN A 109 -2.75 18.57 5.00
C GLN A 109 -3.96 19.52 4.81
N ASN A 110 -5.16 18.96 4.62
CA ASN A 110 -6.41 19.70 4.44
C ASN A 110 -7.62 18.87 4.90
N GLU A 111 -8.81 19.46 4.91
CA GLU A 111 -10.02 18.81 5.40
C GLU A 111 -10.48 17.65 4.51
N GLN A 112 -10.26 17.70 3.20
CA GLN A 112 -10.58 16.56 2.31
C GLN A 112 -9.71 15.36 2.63
N GLN A 113 -8.42 15.55 2.86
CA GLN A 113 -7.50 14.50 3.30
C GLN A 113 -7.84 14.00 4.71
N ARG A 114 -8.38 14.87 5.57
CA ARG A 114 -8.86 14.47 6.88
C ARG A 114 -10.05 13.51 6.78
N SER A 115 -10.94 13.69 5.79
CA SER A 115 -11.99 12.71 5.49
C SER A 115 -11.37 11.32 5.16
N CYS A 116 -10.37 11.29 4.29
CA CYS A 116 -9.66 10.04 3.95
C CYS A 116 -8.99 9.41 5.18
N LEU A 117 -8.39 10.23 6.06
CA LEU A 117 -7.83 9.73 7.33
C LEU A 117 -8.89 9.05 8.20
N LEU A 118 -10.06 9.68 8.36
CA LEU A 118 -11.17 9.10 9.13
C LEU A 118 -11.65 7.78 8.55
N PHE A 119 -11.69 7.67 7.22
CA PHE A 119 -11.98 6.40 6.54
C PHE A 119 -10.92 5.33 6.85
N ASN A 120 -9.65 5.69 6.76
CA ASN A 120 -8.54 4.79 7.06
C ASN A 120 -8.54 4.36 8.54
N GLU A 121 -8.93 5.22 9.47
CA GLU A 121 -9.10 4.86 10.89
C GLU A 121 -10.17 3.77 11.09
N VAL A 122 -11.27 3.83 10.33
CA VAL A 122 -12.26 2.73 10.34
C VAL A 122 -11.64 1.44 9.85
N LEU A 123 -10.93 1.46 8.71
CA LEU A 123 -10.28 0.26 8.17
C LEU A 123 -9.21 -0.30 9.11
N LYS A 124 -8.45 0.59 9.76
CA LYS A 124 -7.46 0.19 10.78
C LYS A 124 -8.12 -0.50 11.97
N SER A 125 -9.26 0.00 12.44
CA SER A 125 -9.97 -0.60 13.58
C SER A 125 -10.49 -2.02 13.29
N THR A 126 -10.62 -2.38 12.02
CA THR A 126 -11.02 -3.73 11.57
C THR A 126 -9.83 -4.62 11.17
N GLY A 127 -8.60 -4.13 11.28
CA GLY A 127 -7.40 -4.84 10.79
C GLY A 127 -7.31 -4.96 9.27
N ALA A 128 -8.08 -4.17 8.51
CA ALA A 128 -8.03 -4.18 7.05
C ALA A 128 -6.95 -3.25 6.48
N LEU A 129 -6.45 -2.32 7.27
CA LEU A 129 -5.41 -1.36 6.90
C LEU A 129 -4.49 -1.10 8.09
N TYR A 130 -3.23 -0.80 7.83
CA TYR A 130 -2.23 -0.57 8.87
C TYR A 130 -1.51 0.76 8.64
N SER A 131 -1.24 1.48 9.74
CA SER A 131 -0.29 2.58 9.74
C SER A 131 1.08 2.05 10.13
N HIS A 132 2.12 2.50 9.44
CA HIS A 132 3.48 2.05 9.68
C HIS A 132 4.34 3.14 10.29
N ASP A 133 5.20 2.75 11.22
CA ASP A 133 6.23 3.58 11.80
C ASP A 133 7.45 3.60 10.87
N ILE A 134 7.89 4.79 10.47
CA ILE A 134 8.97 4.99 9.50
C ILE A 134 10.30 4.44 10.03
N GLU A 135 10.60 4.67 11.31
CA GLU A 135 11.84 4.20 11.92
C GLU A 135 11.89 2.68 11.99
N LYS A 136 10.75 2.05 12.35
CA LYS A 136 10.62 0.59 12.36
C LYS A 136 10.77 -0.01 10.97
N ILE A 137 10.14 0.58 9.94
CA ILE A 137 10.33 0.13 8.56
C ILE A 137 11.81 0.23 8.16
N SER A 138 12.46 1.37 8.40
CA SER A 138 13.86 1.59 8.04
C SER A 138 14.78 0.59 8.75
N HIS A 139 14.52 0.33 10.03
CA HIS A 139 15.27 -0.68 10.80
C HIS A 139 15.05 -2.10 10.24
N GLN A 140 13.81 -2.49 9.94
CA GLN A 140 13.49 -3.80 9.36
C GLN A 140 14.11 -3.99 7.97
N LEU A 141 14.15 -2.95 7.13
CA LEU A 141 14.84 -2.99 5.85
C LEU A 141 16.33 -3.23 6.04
N SER A 142 16.99 -2.45 6.91
CA SER A 142 18.42 -2.59 7.19
C SER A 142 18.77 -3.97 7.71
N THR A 143 18.01 -4.51 8.65
CA THR A 143 18.21 -5.86 9.20
C THR A 143 17.90 -6.97 8.20
N SER A 144 17.15 -6.67 7.13
CA SER A 144 16.86 -7.59 6.03
C SER A 144 17.90 -7.56 4.89
N GLY A 145 18.98 -6.80 5.04
CA GLY A 145 20.07 -6.72 4.05
C GLY A 145 19.88 -5.64 2.99
N PHE A 146 19.10 -4.60 3.29
CA PHE A 146 19.01 -3.40 2.46
C PHE A 146 19.89 -2.27 3.00
N GLY A 147 20.50 -1.52 2.09
CA GLY A 147 21.18 -0.26 2.35
C GLY A 147 20.67 0.85 1.45
N ASP A 148 21.35 2.01 1.46
CA ASP A 148 21.01 3.18 0.64
C ASP A 148 19.50 3.51 0.70
N ILE A 149 18.93 3.50 1.92
CA ILE A 149 17.50 3.72 2.11
C ILE A 149 17.22 5.21 1.97
N THR A 150 16.40 5.57 0.99
CA THR A 150 15.87 6.93 0.80
C THR A 150 14.38 6.97 1.04
N ILE A 151 13.90 8.07 1.61
CA ILE A 151 12.48 8.28 1.94
C ILE A 151 12.08 9.65 1.43
N GLU A 152 11.09 9.68 0.54
CA GLU A 152 10.57 10.92 -0.03
C GLU A 152 9.10 11.11 0.35
N THR A 153 8.74 12.31 0.78
CA THR A 153 7.34 12.69 0.98
C THR A 153 6.71 13.06 -0.35
N VAL A 154 5.65 12.35 -0.71
CA VAL A 154 4.86 12.61 -1.91
C VAL A 154 3.60 13.37 -1.52
N LYS A 155 3.59 14.68 -1.79
CA LYS A 155 2.38 15.50 -1.62
C LYS A 155 1.36 15.10 -2.69
N ARG A 156 0.09 15.09 -2.31
CA ARG A 156 -1.01 14.75 -3.20
C ARG A 156 -2.11 15.78 -3.13
N ASP A 157 -2.63 16.12 -4.30
CA ASP A 157 -3.83 16.94 -4.46
C ASP A 157 -4.79 16.20 -5.41
N ILE A 158 -5.19 14.99 -4.99
CA ILE A 158 -6.03 14.09 -5.78
C ILE A 158 -7.34 13.91 -5.05
N ALA A 159 -8.37 14.60 -5.54
CA ALA A 159 -9.73 14.44 -5.04
C ALA A 159 -10.25 13.02 -5.38
N ILE A 160 -10.96 12.43 -4.43
CA ILE A 160 -11.64 11.14 -4.62
C ILE A 160 -13.02 11.43 -5.22
N PRO A 161 -13.35 10.89 -6.41
CA PRO A 161 -14.64 11.13 -7.03
C PRO A 161 -15.82 10.64 -6.18
N ALA A 162 -16.96 11.30 -6.30
CA ALA A 162 -18.16 11.01 -5.51
C ALA A 162 -18.61 9.54 -5.60
N ASP A 163 -18.46 8.90 -6.76
CA ASP A 163 -18.82 7.48 -6.92
C ASP A 163 -17.97 6.56 -6.02
N PHE A 164 -16.68 6.89 -5.83
CA PHE A 164 -15.81 6.15 -4.92
C PHE A 164 -16.11 6.46 -3.45
N ILE A 165 -16.47 7.70 -3.12
CA ILE A 165 -16.96 8.04 -1.77
C ILE A 165 -18.22 7.23 -1.45
N ASN A 166 -19.13 7.07 -2.43
CA ASN A 166 -20.31 6.21 -2.28
C ASN A 166 -19.95 4.72 -2.06
N LEU A 167 -18.89 4.22 -2.69
CA LEU A 167 -18.38 2.87 -2.43
C LEU A 167 -17.81 2.75 -1.00
N HIS A 168 -17.08 3.75 -0.54
CA HIS A 168 -16.60 3.82 0.85
C HIS A 168 -17.78 3.75 1.83
N LEU A 169 -18.83 4.53 1.62
CA LEU A 169 -20.04 4.53 2.46
C LEU A 169 -20.73 3.16 2.47
N LYS A 170 -20.86 2.50 1.32
CA LYS A 170 -21.43 1.13 1.22
C LYS A 170 -20.58 0.13 2.01
N MET A 171 -19.26 0.19 1.87
CA MET A 171 -18.34 -0.67 2.60
C MET A 171 -18.46 -0.45 4.11
N LEU A 172 -18.47 0.81 4.58
CA LEU A 172 -18.65 1.14 5.99
C LEU A 172 -19.98 0.64 6.53
N GLY A 173 -21.07 0.75 5.76
CA GLY A 173 -22.35 0.18 6.13
C GLY A 173 -22.32 -1.33 6.37
N SER A 174 -21.50 -2.06 5.60
CA SER A 174 -21.29 -3.50 5.78
C SER A 174 -20.48 -3.81 7.03
N LEU A 175 -19.39 -3.04 7.28
CA LEU A 175 -18.56 -3.19 8.48
C LEU A 175 -19.34 -2.89 9.76
N VAL A 176 -20.16 -1.84 9.77
CA VAL A 176 -21.01 -1.48 10.91
C VAL A 176 -22.03 -2.59 11.22
N ARG A 177 -22.62 -3.22 10.20
CA ARG A 177 -23.53 -4.36 10.40
C ARG A 177 -22.82 -5.54 11.04
N LYS A 178 -21.65 -5.91 10.52
CA LYS A 178 -20.84 -6.99 11.07
C LYS A 178 -20.44 -6.73 12.53
N GLU A 179 -19.93 -5.54 12.83
CA GLU A 179 -19.57 -5.18 14.20
C GLU A 179 -20.75 -5.24 15.18
N LYS A 180 -21.96 -4.84 14.71
CA LYS A 180 -23.17 -4.90 15.53
C LYS A 180 -23.54 -6.34 15.90
N GLU A 181 -23.36 -7.29 14.98
CA GLU A 181 -23.56 -8.72 15.23
C GLU A 181 -22.57 -9.27 16.27
N GLU A 182 -21.37 -8.68 16.34
CA GLU A 182 -20.31 -9.03 17.31
C GLU A 182 -20.40 -8.24 18.62
N GLY A 183 -21.42 -7.36 18.81
CA GLY A 183 -21.65 -6.57 20.02
C GLY A 183 -20.77 -5.32 20.14
N GLY A 184 -20.04 -4.93 19.11
CA GLY A 184 -19.15 -3.77 19.10
C GLY A 184 -19.82 -2.46 18.70
N THR A 185 -19.14 -1.32 18.95
CA THR A 185 -19.62 0.03 18.63
C THR A 185 -18.56 0.97 18.05
N THR A 186 -17.31 0.54 17.96
CA THR A 186 -16.17 1.38 17.55
C THR A 186 -16.24 1.77 16.09
N VAL A 187 -16.46 0.81 15.18
CA VAL A 187 -16.63 1.03 13.74
C VAL A 187 -17.79 2.00 13.47
N LYS A 188 -18.93 1.80 14.15
CA LYS A 188 -20.10 2.65 14.02
C LYS A 188 -19.79 4.11 14.40
N THR A 189 -19.03 4.32 15.47
CA THR A 189 -18.66 5.65 15.93
C THR A 189 -17.74 6.36 14.94
N LEU A 190 -16.71 5.65 14.46
CA LEU A 190 -15.76 6.18 13.47
C LEU A 190 -16.45 6.43 12.12
N ALA A 191 -17.30 5.50 11.66
CA ALA A 191 -18.05 5.66 10.42
C ALA A 191 -18.99 6.88 10.43
N ARG A 192 -19.60 7.20 11.57
CA ARG A 192 -20.42 8.43 11.71
C ARG A 192 -19.58 9.70 11.58
N LYS A 193 -18.37 9.73 12.19
CA LYS A 193 -17.44 10.85 12.06
C LYS A 193 -17.05 11.04 10.60
N TYR A 194 -16.63 9.97 9.93
CA TYR A 194 -16.29 10.00 8.50
C TYR A 194 -17.47 10.51 7.65
N PHE A 195 -18.67 9.95 7.82
CA PHE A 195 -19.86 10.33 7.03
C PHE A 195 -20.15 11.84 7.15
N LYS A 196 -20.17 12.37 8.37
CA LYS A 196 -20.40 13.80 8.59
C LYS A 196 -19.34 14.65 7.89
N HIS A 197 -18.08 14.30 8.09
CA HIS A 197 -16.94 15.06 7.57
C HIS A 197 -16.84 15.01 6.05
N SER A 198 -16.94 13.82 5.45
CA SER A 198 -16.87 13.64 4.01
C SER A 198 -18.02 14.28 3.24
N LYS A 199 -19.21 14.38 3.85
CA LYS A 199 -20.36 15.11 3.29
C LYS A 199 -20.12 16.62 3.22
N GLU A 200 -19.39 17.16 4.19
CA GLU A 200 -19.11 18.61 4.28
C GLU A 200 -17.93 19.02 3.41
N HIS A 201 -16.87 18.22 3.39
CA HIS A 201 -15.59 18.59 2.78
C HIS A 201 -15.21 17.78 1.54
N GLY A 202 -15.92 16.69 1.24
CA GLY A 202 -15.48 15.73 0.24
C GLY A 202 -14.32 14.86 0.76
N GLU A 203 -13.58 14.24 -0.14
CA GLU A 203 -12.45 13.36 0.20
C GLU A 203 -11.30 13.54 -0.79
N ALA A 204 -10.06 13.50 -0.32
CA ALA A 204 -8.86 13.49 -1.15
C ALA A 204 -7.84 12.49 -0.60
N MET A 205 -6.97 11.97 -1.49
CA MET A 205 -5.92 11.05 -1.10
C MET A 205 -4.96 11.68 -0.10
N LEU A 206 -4.61 10.94 0.95
CA LEU A 206 -3.56 11.33 1.90
C LEU A 206 -2.20 11.44 1.19
N PRO A 207 -1.28 12.26 1.70
CA PRO A 207 0.12 12.22 1.29
C PRO A 207 0.70 10.81 1.44
N ALA A 208 1.78 10.55 0.76
CA ALA A 208 2.45 9.26 0.83
C ALA A 208 3.93 9.41 1.14
N LEU A 209 4.54 8.31 1.55
CA LEU A 209 5.98 8.15 1.65
C LEU A 209 6.42 7.14 0.60
N GLN A 210 7.35 7.54 -0.25
CA GLN A 210 8.04 6.63 -1.16
C GLN A 210 9.38 6.25 -0.58
N PHE A 211 9.59 4.97 -0.43
CA PHE A 211 10.86 4.36 -0.01
C PHE A 211 11.56 3.78 -1.24
N THR A 212 12.87 3.94 -1.27
CA THR A 212 13.74 3.19 -2.18
C THR A 212 14.92 2.67 -1.38
N ALA A 213 15.22 1.38 -1.51
CA ALA A 213 16.29 0.71 -0.80
C ALA A 213 17.05 -0.22 -1.75
N ARG A 214 18.36 -0.37 -1.60
CA ARG A 214 19.21 -1.26 -2.39
C ARG A 214 19.58 -2.50 -1.61
N LYS A 215 19.47 -3.67 -2.23
CA LYS A 215 20.02 -4.90 -1.66
C LYS A 215 21.55 -4.85 -1.65
N GLN A 216 22.13 -5.05 -0.50
CA GLN A 216 23.59 -5.19 -0.30
C GLN A 216 24.10 -6.55 -0.72
#